data_5f09479309ba030cff910502ea9233ca
#
_entry.id   5f09479309ba030cff910502ea9233ca
#
_cell.length_a   1.000
_cell.length_b   1.000
_cell.length_c   1.000
_cell.angle_alpha   90.00
_cell.angle_beta   90.00
_cell.angle_gamma   90.00
#
_symmetry.space_group_name_H-M   'P 1'
#
loop_
_entity.id
_entity.type
_entity.pdbx_description
1 polymer ?
#
loop_
_entity_poly.entity_id
_entity_poly.type
_entity_poly.pdbx_seq_one_letter_code
_entity_poly.pdbx_strand_id
1 'polypeptide(L)'
;MTFIAVAPVCFAQASPTKPAKSASNETAITDLEKSAWESYKNKQADAFRKLMSKDYYGTYAEGIKNLDREVADMAQADLRDYSLADMKVVFPSADVAVVTYKTTIQQTSEGKDMSGTYNSGSIWVKKGGKWLEVFHTEAKAQ
;
A
#
# COMPACT_ATOMS: atom_id res chain seq x y z
N MET A 1 -30.55 -17.80 -61.27
CA MET A 1 -30.72 -17.71 -59.79
C MET A 1 -29.35 -17.79 -59.16
N THR A 2 -28.79 -16.67 -58.70
CA THR A 2 -27.43 -16.58 -58.15
C THR A 2 -27.53 -16.45 -56.64
N PHE A 3 -27.06 -17.43 -55.88
CA PHE A 3 -27.04 -17.39 -54.42
C PHE A 3 -25.75 -16.68 -53.95
N ILE A 4 -25.91 -15.55 -53.28
CA ILE A 4 -24.81 -14.83 -52.58
C ILE A 4 -24.74 -15.42 -51.16
N ALA A 5 -23.62 -16.10 -50.85
CA ALA A 5 -23.29 -16.56 -49.52
C ALA A 5 -22.66 -15.41 -48.70
N VAL A 6 -23.35 -14.99 -47.64
CA VAL A 6 -22.81 -14.02 -46.68
C VAL A 6 -22.08 -14.79 -45.56
N ALA A 7 -20.77 -14.64 -45.43
CA ALA A 7 -20.01 -15.22 -44.35
C ALA A 7 -20.11 -14.34 -43.10
N PRO A 8 -20.31 -14.90 -41.87
CA PRO A 8 -20.27 -14.10 -40.63
C PRO A 8 -18.85 -13.74 -40.24
N VAL A 9 -18.59 -12.45 -40.09
CA VAL A 9 -17.32 -11.92 -39.57
C VAL A 9 -17.37 -12.04 -38.04
N CYS A 10 -16.64 -13.00 -37.46
CA CYS A 10 -16.41 -13.06 -36.02
C CYS A 10 -15.45 -11.95 -35.59
N PHE A 11 -15.96 -10.92 -34.93
CA PHE A 11 -15.14 -9.98 -34.19
C PHE A 11 -14.64 -10.66 -32.91
N ALA A 12 -13.37 -11.06 -32.90
CA ALA A 12 -12.69 -11.45 -31.69
C ALA A 12 -12.45 -10.18 -30.85
N GLN A 13 -13.20 -10.03 -29.76
CA GLN A 13 -12.91 -9.02 -28.74
C GLN A 13 -11.61 -9.39 -28.04
N ALA A 14 -10.53 -8.67 -28.35
CA ALA A 14 -9.29 -8.74 -27.60
C ALA A 14 -9.55 -8.15 -26.20
N SER A 15 -9.42 -8.98 -25.16
CA SER A 15 -9.40 -8.50 -23.78
C SER A 15 -8.26 -7.51 -23.58
N PRO A 16 -8.47 -6.39 -22.87
CA PRO A 16 -7.39 -5.42 -22.64
C PRO A 16 -6.30 -6.06 -21.78
N THR A 17 -5.19 -6.41 -22.39
CA THR A 17 -3.97 -6.82 -21.67
C THR A 17 -3.43 -5.64 -20.90
N LYS A 18 -3.39 -5.73 -19.55
CA LYS A 18 -2.78 -4.74 -18.66
C LYS A 18 -1.34 -4.48 -19.14
N PRO A 19 -0.92 -3.23 -19.38
CA PRO A 19 0.43 -2.95 -19.87
C PRO A 19 1.50 -3.50 -18.91
N ALA A 20 2.55 -4.13 -19.43
CA ALA A 20 3.64 -4.73 -18.64
C ALA A 20 4.29 -3.73 -17.66
N LYS A 21 4.39 -2.44 -18.01
CA LYS A 21 4.89 -1.35 -17.15
C LYS A 21 3.99 -1.10 -15.92
N SER A 22 2.69 -1.30 -16.03
CA SER A 22 1.76 -1.17 -14.89
C SER A 22 1.97 -2.30 -13.88
N ALA A 23 2.18 -3.54 -14.35
CA ALA A 23 2.42 -4.69 -13.48
C ALA A 23 3.74 -4.54 -12.71
N SER A 24 4.83 -4.03 -13.33
CA SER A 24 6.11 -3.80 -12.65
C SER A 24 6.02 -2.69 -11.59
N ASN A 25 5.25 -1.63 -11.84
CA ASN A 25 5.03 -0.56 -10.86
C ASN A 25 4.18 -1.05 -9.68
N GLU A 26 3.17 -1.87 -9.92
CA GLU A 26 2.34 -2.48 -8.86
C GLU A 26 3.17 -3.36 -7.93
N THR A 27 4.05 -4.21 -8.48
CA THR A 27 4.99 -5.01 -7.71
C THR A 27 5.93 -4.13 -6.89
N ALA A 28 6.50 -3.08 -7.49
CA ALA A 28 7.40 -2.17 -6.80
C ALA A 28 6.72 -1.47 -5.61
N ILE A 29 5.47 -1.00 -5.75
CA ILE A 29 4.71 -0.40 -4.65
C ILE A 29 4.39 -1.43 -3.57
N THR A 30 3.98 -2.63 -3.96
CA THR A 30 3.72 -3.73 -3.01
C THR A 30 4.96 -4.07 -2.17
N ASP A 31 6.13 -4.10 -2.79
CA ASP A 31 7.40 -4.40 -2.09
C ASP A 31 7.82 -3.24 -1.17
N LEU A 32 7.56 -2.00 -1.57
CA LEU A 32 7.80 -0.82 -0.71
C LEU A 32 6.88 -0.81 0.51
N GLU A 33 5.60 -1.15 0.34
CA GLU A 33 4.64 -1.28 1.44
C GLU A 33 5.09 -2.34 2.45
N LYS A 34 5.48 -3.52 1.97
CA LYS A 34 6.05 -4.57 2.83
C LYS A 34 7.33 -4.12 3.54
N SER A 35 8.19 -3.37 2.84
CA SER A 35 9.43 -2.85 3.42
C SER A 35 9.16 -1.83 4.53
N ALA A 36 8.10 -1.01 4.41
CA ALA A 36 7.68 -0.10 5.47
C ALA A 36 7.23 -0.88 6.72
N TRP A 37 6.38 -1.89 6.56
CA TRP A 37 5.94 -2.75 7.66
C TRP A 37 7.11 -3.50 8.32
N GLU A 38 8.02 -4.05 7.53
CA GLU A 38 9.19 -4.75 8.05
C GLU A 38 10.15 -3.82 8.81
N SER A 39 10.37 -2.60 8.29
CA SER A 39 11.16 -1.58 8.98
C SER A 39 10.52 -1.16 10.31
N TYR A 40 9.19 -1.03 10.35
CA TYR A 40 8.44 -0.71 11.57
C TYR A 40 8.57 -1.84 12.60
N LYS A 41 8.31 -3.09 12.20
CA LYS A 41 8.43 -4.27 13.07
C LYS A 41 9.82 -4.39 13.69
N ASN A 42 10.86 -4.17 12.90
CA ASN A 42 12.25 -4.31 13.33
C ASN A 42 12.83 -3.03 13.95
N LYS A 43 11.99 -2.00 14.16
CA LYS A 43 12.40 -0.70 14.74
C LYS A 43 13.56 -0.04 14.01
N GLN A 44 13.60 -0.19 12.68
CA GLN A 44 14.65 0.35 11.82
C GLN A 44 14.31 1.79 11.39
N ALA A 45 14.46 2.74 12.32
CA ALA A 45 14.05 4.13 12.14
C ALA A 45 14.61 4.78 10.86
N ASP A 46 15.90 4.58 10.57
CA ASP A 46 16.54 5.16 9.38
C ASP A 46 16.02 4.53 8.07
N ALA A 47 15.77 3.21 8.07
CA ALA A 47 15.19 2.52 6.91
C ALA A 47 13.74 2.99 6.67
N PHE A 48 12.93 3.09 7.73
CA PHE A 48 11.57 3.62 7.68
C PHE A 48 11.55 5.06 7.13
N ARG A 49 12.37 5.97 7.70
CA ARG A 49 12.47 7.37 7.24
C ARG A 49 12.84 7.49 5.76
N LYS A 50 13.66 6.58 5.22
CA LYS A 50 14.05 6.58 3.80
C LYS A 50 12.90 6.24 2.85
N LEU A 51 11.86 5.57 3.33
CA LEU A 51 10.66 5.23 2.57
C LEU A 51 9.61 6.34 2.64
N MET A 52 9.67 7.20 3.66
CA MET A 52 8.68 8.25 3.92
C MET A 52 9.07 9.59 3.30
N SER A 53 8.07 10.35 2.89
CA SER A 53 8.26 11.78 2.59
C SER A 53 8.48 12.56 3.88
N LYS A 54 9.24 13.66 3.81
CA LYS A 54 9.31 14.61 4.93
C LYS A 54 7.96 15.20 5.32
N ASP A 55 7.01 15.21 4.38
CA ASP A 55 5.64 15.73 4.55
C ASP A 55 4.64 14.58 4.85
N TYR A 56 5.11 13.44 5.36
CA TYR A 56 4.29 12.28 5.72
C TYR A 56 3.35 12.58 6.88
N TYR A 57 2.12 12.05 6.77
CA TYR A 57 1.15 11.96 7.86
C TYR A 57 0.48 10.61 7.91
N GLY A 58 0.30 10.09 9.12
CA GLY A 58 -0.55 8.93 9.40
C GLY A 58 -1.82 9.34 10.14
N THR A 59 -2.92 8.64 9.90
CA THR A 59 -4.21 8.84 10.59
C THR A 59 -4.68 7.54 11.22
N TYR A 60 -4.89 7.55 12.52
CA TYR A 60 -5.23 6.40 13.35
C TYR A 60 -6.38 6.75 14.31
N ALA A 61 -6.91 5.75 15.01
CA ALA A 61 -7.94 5.99 16.03
C ALA A 61 -7.46 6.94 17.14
N GLU A 62 -6.16 6.93 17.45
CA GLU A 62 -5.53 7.78 18.46
C GLU A 62 -5.29 9.22 17.97
N GLY A 63 -5.38 9.47 16.66
CA GLY A 63 -5.19 10.80 16.08
C GLY A 63 -4.28 10.82 14.86
N ILE A 64 -3.83 12.02 14.51
CA ILE A 64 -2.95 12.29 13.36
C ILE A 64 -1.51 12.37 13.84
N LYS A 65 -0.60 11.71 13.12
CA LYS A 65 0.83 11.65 13.43
C LYS A 65 1.64 12.15 12.23
N ASN A 66 2.65 12.96 12.48
CA ASN A 66 3.70 13.25 11.50
C ASN A 66 4.79 12.18 11.56
N LEU A 67 5.78 12.25 10.66
CA LEU A 67 6.86 11.28 10.58
C LEU A 67 7.66 11.13 11.90
N ASP A 68 7.94 12.24 12.60
CA ASP A 68 8.70 12.17 13.84
C ASP A 68 7.92 11.49 14.96
N ARG A 69 6.61 11.74 15.05
CA ARG A 69 5.74 11.04 15.99
C ARG A 69 5.62 9.57 15.64
N GLU A 70 5.48 9.23 14.36
CA GLU A 70 5.41 7.82 13.91
C GLU A 70 6.67 7.04 14.30
N VAL A 71 7.84 7.62 14.09
CA VAL A 71 9.12 7.00 14.48
C VAL A 71 9.26 6.89 16.01
N ALA A 72 8.79 7.88 16.77
CA ALA A 72 8.79 7.81 18.22
C ALA A 72 7.88 6.69 18.74
N ASP A 73 6.68 6.55 18.17
CA ASP A 73 5.72 5.50 18.53
C ASP A 73 6.24 4.11 18.13
N MET A 74 6.90 3.97 16.98
CA MET A 74 7.56 2.73 16.56
C MET A 74 8.59 2.24 17.60
N ALA A 75 9.34 3.16 18.22
CA ALA A 75 10.31 2.80 19.25
C ALA A 75 9.64 2.16 20.50
N GLN A 76 8.41 2.58 20.81
CA GLN A 76 7.62 2.08 21.95
C GLN A 76 6.71 0.90 21.60
N ALA A 77 6.46 0.65 20.33
CA ALA A 77 5.65 -0.47 19.87
C ALA A 77 6.41 -1.79 19.98
N ASP A 78 5.70 -2.86 20.32
CA ASP A 78 6.17 -4.25 20.20
C ASP A 78 5.27 -4.96 19.19
N LEU A 79 5.58 -4.82 17.91
CA LEU A 79 4.94 -5.52 16.81
C LEU A 79 5.60 -6.90 16.64
N ARG A 80 4.99 -7.91 17.24
CA ARG A 80 5.51 -9.29 17.23
C ARG A 80 5.30 -9.98 15.89
N ASP A 81 4.13 -9.75 15.28
CA ASP A 81 3.78 -10.35 14.00
C ASP A 81 2.78 -9.49 13.24
N TYR A 82 2.79 -9.61 11.91
CA TYR A 82 1.80 -8.99 11.03
C TYR A 82 1.58 -9.81 9.76
N SER A 83 0.42 -9.65 9.16
CA SER A 83 0.13 -10.17 7.82
C SER A 83 -0.63 -9.14 7.00
N LEU A 84 -0.38 -9.10 5.70
CA LEU A 84 -1.05 -8.23 4.74
C LEU A 84 -1.88 -9.09 3.78
N ALA A 85 -3.16 -8.77 3.65
CA ALA A 85 -4.10 -9.50 2.79
C ALA A 85 -4.90 -8.55 1.90
N ASP A 86 -5.44 -9.07 0.81
CA ASP A 86 -6.34 -8.35 -0.11
C ASP A 86 -5.72 -7.05 -0.68
N MET A 87 -4.40 -7.01 -0.86
CA MET A 87 -3.70 -5.81 -1.31
C MET A 87 -4.09 -5.44 -2.75
N LYS A 88 -4.48 -4.17 -2.91
CA LYS A 88 -4.82 -3.57 -4.21
C LYS A 88 -4.02 -2.29 -4.38
N VAL A 89 -3.43 -2.12 -5.56
CA VAL A 89 -2.70 -0.92 -5.94
C VAL A 89 -3.39 -0.30 -7.14
N VAL A 90 -3.72 0.99 -7.05
CA VAL A 90 -4.24 1.77 -8.17
C VAL A 90 -3.35 2.98 -8.41
N PHE A 91 -3.23 3.40 -9.65
CA PHE A 91 -2.43 4.54 -10.08
C PHE A 91 -3.34 5.63 -10.65
N PRO A 92 -3.78 6.61 -9.82
CA PRO A 92 -4.54 7.77 -10.31
C PRO A 92 -3.76 8.59 -11.33
N SER A 93 -2.43 8.60 -11.23
CA SER A 93 -1.50 9.16 -12.21
C SER A 93 -0.21 8.33 -12.26
N ALA A 94 0.69 8.64 -13.19
CA ALA A 94 1.98 7.93 -13.33
C ALA A 94 2.88 8.03 -12.08
N ASP A 95 2.69 9.08 -11.27
CA ASP A 95 3.53 9.40 -10.12
C ASP A 95 2.79 9.31 -8.78
N VAL A 96 1.57 8.74 -8.77
CA VAL A 96 0.76 8.52 -7.55
C VAL A 96 0.24 7.10 -7.54
N ALA A 97 0.45 6.41 -6.43
CA ALA A 97 -0.13 5.11 -6.15
C ALA A 97 -0.95 5.17 -4.86
N VAL A 98 -2.14 4.58 -4.89
CA VAL A 98 -3.00 4.35 -3.72
C VAL A 98 -3.04 2.86 -3.46
N VAL A 99 -2.71 2.46 -2.24
CA VAL A 99 -2.71 1.07 -1.80
C VAL A 99 -3.79 0.89 -0.75
N THR A 100 -4.56 -0.19 -0.86
CA THR A 100 -5.52 -0.60 0.18
C THR A 100 -5.34 -2.08 0.46
N TYR A 101 -5.45 -2.45 1.73
CA TYR A 101 -5.26 -3.84 2.18
C TYR A 101 -5.86 -4.07 3.56
N LYS A 102 -5.93 -5.32 3.97
CA LYS A 102 -6.18 -5.71 5.36
C LYS A 102 -4.87 -6.04 6.04
N THR A 103 -4.66 -5.49 7.23
CA THR A 103 -3.52 -5.85 8.08
C THR A 103 -4.03 -6.57 9.32
N THR A 104 -3.47 -7.72 9.64
CA THR A 104 -3.67 -8.35 10.95
C THR A 104 -2.37 -8.23 11.72
N ILE A 105 -2.43 -7.68 12.93
CA ILE A 105 -1.26 -7.43 13.78
C ILE A 105 -1.38 -8.11 15.12
N GLN A 106 -0.24 -8.49 15.68
CA GLN A 106 -0.04 -8.83 17.08
C GLN A 106 0.92 -7.80 17.68
N GLN A 107 0.37 -6.80 18.34
CA GLN A 107 1.13 -5.65 18.81
C GLN A 107 0.70 -5.21 20.19
N THR A 108 1.68 -4.80 21.01
CA THR A 108 1.46 -4.06 22.25
C THR A 108 2.15 -2.69 22.10
N SER A 109 1.50 -1.62 22.51
CA SER A 109 2.06 -0.28 22.50
C SER A 109 1.71 0.43 23.81
N GLU A 110 2.71 0.97 24.50
CA GLU A 110 2.53 1.65 25.80
C GLU A 110 1.70 0.82 26.81
N GLY A 111 1.88 -0.51 26.81
CA GLY A 111 1.14 -1.43 27.67
C GLY A 111 -0.28 -1.76 27.24
N LYS A 112 -0.75 -1.23 26.11
CA LYS A 112 -2.06 -1.53 25.52
C LYS A 112 -1.94 -2.59 24.43
N ASP A 113 -2.86 -3.54 24.43
CA ASP A 113 -3.00 -4.51 23.33
C ASP A 113 -3.69 -3.85 22.14
N MET A 114 -2.95 -3.72 21.05
CA MET A 114 -3.41 -3.16 19.78
C MET A 114 -3.69 -4.27 18.75
N SER A 115 -3.62 -5.53 19.14
CA SER A 115 -3.79 -6.67 18.25
C SER A 115 -5.18 -6.68 17.60
N GLY A 116 -5.24 -7.19 16.36
CA GLY A 116 -6.49 -7.29 15.60
C GLY A 116 -6.28 -7.10 14.11
N THR A 117 -7.40 -7.06 13.41
CA THR A 117 -7.44 -6.78 11.96
C THR A 117 -7.85 -5.34 11.71
N TYR A 118 -7.19 -4.71 10.75
CA TYR A 118 -7.40 -3.32 10.37
C TYR A 118 -7.61 -3.22 8.85
N ASN A 119 -8.47 -2.30 8.44
CA ASN A 119 -8.52 -1.82 7.08
C ASN A 119 -7.47 -0.72 6.94
N SER A 120 -6.49 -0.93 6.08
CA SER A 120 -5.32 -0.08 5.95
C SER A 120 -5.22 0.51 4.55
N GLY A 121 -4.57 1.66 4.44
CA GLY A 121 -4.33 2.30 3.16
C GLY A 121 -3.16 3.26 3.21
N SER A 122 -2.43 3.34 2.08
CA SER A 122 -1.27 4.20 1.92
C SER A 122 -1.33 4.95 0.60
N ILE A 123 -0.72 6.12 0.57
CA ILE A 123 -0.49 6.90 -0.65
C ILE A 123 1.02 7.05 -0.85
N TRP A 124 1.49 6.60 -2.01
CA TRP A 124 2.86 6.74 -2.47
C TRP A 124 2.94 7.75 -3.60
N VAL A 125 3.93 8.63 -3.55
CA VAL A 125 4.17 9.65 -4.58
C VAL A 125 5.59 9.53 -5.09
N LYS A 126 5.76 9.57 -6.41
CA LYS A 126 7.07 9.52 -7.05
C LYS A 126 7.66 10.93 -7.14
N LYS A 127 8.75 11.15 -6.41
CA LYS A 127 9.50 12.42 -6.38
C LYS A 127 10.95 12.15 -6.80
N GLY A 128 11.43 12.84 -7.83
CA GLY A 128 12.81 12.66 -8.32
C GLY A 128 13.13 11.20 -8.71
N GLY A 129 12.18 10.47 -9.29
CA GLY A 129 12.33 9.07 -9.68
C GLY A 129 12.20 8.06 -8.54
N LYS A 130 12.02 8.50 -7.30
CA LYS A 130 11.88 7.66 -6.11
C LYS A 130 10.45 7.71 -5.55
N TRP A 131 9.87 6.56 -5.23
CA TRP A 131 8.61 6.46 -4.52
C TRP A 131 8.81 6.74 -3.04
N LEU A 132 7.97 7.62 -2.48
CA LEU A 132 7.93 7.96 -1.06
C LEU A 132 6.48 7.89 -0.57
N GLU A 133 6.27 7.30 0.58
CA GLU A 133 4.97 7.31 1.24
C GLU A 133 4.69 8.69 1.82
N VAL A 134 3.52 9.23 1.53
CA VAL A 134 3.08 10.55 1.99
C VAL A 134 1.94 10.46 2.99
N PHE A 135 1.22 9.33 3.00
CA PHE A 135 0.06 9.15 3.87
C PHE A 135 -0.16 7.67 4.18
N HIS A 136 -0.52 7.40 5.43
CA HIS A 136 -0.97 6.09 5.89
C HIS A 136 -2.22 6.21 6.77
N THR A 137 -3.07 5.20 6.76
CA THR A 137 -4.22 5.12 7.65
C THR A 137 -4.54 3.69 8.02
N GLU A 138 -5.03 3.52 9.25
CA GLU A 138 -5.56 2.25 9.76
C GLU A 138 -6.86 2.50 10.52
N ALA A 139 -7.87 1.69 10.21
CA ALA A 139 -9.12 1.64 10.92
C ALA A 139 -9.42 0.20 11.35
N LYS A 140 -9.65 -0.02 12.63
CA LYS A 140 -9.93 -1.36 13.16
C LYS A 140 -11.15 -1.93 12.44
N ALA A 141 -11.02 -3.14 11.90
CA ALA A 141 -12.13 -3.85 11.28
C ALA A 141 -13.16 -4.29 12.36
N GLN A 142 -14.44 -4.18 12.02
CA GLN A 142 -15.54 -4.63 12.88
C GLN A 142 -15.75 -6.13 12.75
#